data_ce2f04f3d037e7e7ca8cf8c5de0978ff
#
_entry.id   ce2f04f3d037e7e7ca8cf8c5de0978ff
#
_cell.length_a   1.000
_cell.length_b   1.000
_cell.length_c   1.000
_cell.angle_alpha   90.00
_cell.angle_beta   90.00
_cell.angle_gamma   90.00
#
_symmetry.space_group_name_H-M   'P 1'
#
loop_
_entity.id
_entity.type
_entity.pdbx_description
1 polymer ?
#
loop_
_entity_poly.entity_id
_entity_poly.type
_entity_poly.pdbx_seq_one_letter_code
_entity_poly.pdbx_strand_id
1 'polypeptide(L)'
;MIRRLSRPLALAIAGAASLTPALAEEPCANPKDALGVSRVVEIDAKTGPLYGAFTKYEKEERFLGPKEVVLTFDDGPMPKHTKPILDALDKFCTKATFFYVGQMAQAYPDMVKEVMGRGHTMGTHTWSHPLNLRSLSLERSADQIERGFAAVALAAGQPIAPFFRFPGLSDSGPMLAHLQQRGIAAFTVDVVSNDSYIGSPARLTARTLDQVERQNGGIVLFHDIKASTAHALPTILTELKKRGYKVVHMRSKSVFEPLPALTAELETKRAVAEAKKAGVKKGETIVIDKPKLVPFYAAIQATTLEAAAEPVVTVLEPEARERVHAGGTHATANTPVADPPEGTVADVAPSTAPAAHRKKTARRKHKPDHDPLSLSNAVGGRW
;
A
#
# COMPACT_ATOMS: atom_id res chain seq x y z
N MET A 1 -75.83 -31.43 3.76
CA MET A 1 -74.96 -30.26 4.03
C MET A 1 -73.66 -30.76 4.63
N ILE A 2 -72.61 -30.87 3.81
CA ILE A 2 -71.29 -31.34 4.25
C ILE A 2 -70.33 -30.15 4.12
N ARG A 3 -69.88 -29.61 5.27
CA ARG A 3 -68.86 -28.56 5.34
C ARG A 3 -67.48 -29.19 5.23
N ARG A 4 -66.75 -28.88 4.17
CA ARG A 4 -65.29 -29.20 4.05
C ARG A 4 -64.49 -28.13 4.74
N LEU A 5 -63.72 -28.51 5.76
CA LEU A 5 -62.67 -27.67 6.42
C LEU A 5 -61.39 -27.80 5.59
N SER A 6 -60.98 -26.67 5.03
CA SER A 6 -59.66 -26.51 4.36
C SER A 6 -58.59 -26.21 5.44
N ARG A 7 -57.59 -27.05 5.56
CA ARG A 7 -56.40 -26.80 6.38
C ARG A 7 -55.37 -26.01 5.53
N PRO A 8 -54.76 -24.94 6.06
CA PRO A 8 -53.66 -24.30 5.38
C PRO A 8 -52.37 -25.13 5.55
N LEU A 9 -51.69 -25.38 4.43
CA LEU A 9 -50.38 -26.00 4.37
C LEU A 9 -49.31 -24.93 4.70
N ALA A 10 -48.67 -25.02 5.89
CA ALA A 10 -47.57 -24.16 6.26
C ALA A 10 -46.30 -24.69 5.57
N LEU A 11 -45.77 -23.94 4.62
CA LEU A 11 -44.49 -24.19 3.95
C LEU A 11 -43.36 -23.71 4.86
N ALA A 12 -42.67 -24.62 5.52
CA ALA A 12 -41.46 -24.32 6.29
C ALA A 12 -40.27 -24.15 5.30
N ILE A 13 -39.82 -22.93 5.12
CA ILE A 13 -38.58 -22.65 4.40
C ILE A 13 -37.40 -22.92 5.35
N ALA A 14 -36.74 -24.07 5.16
CA ALA A 14 -35.49 -24.38 5.85
C ALA A 14 -34.38 -23.54 5.19
N GLY A 15 -33.95 -22.48 5.85
CA GLY A 15 -32.78 -21.69 5.49
C GLY A 15 -31.52 -22.54 5.60
N ALA A 16 -30.94 -22.97 4.49
CA ALA A 16 -29.61 -23.55 4.44
C ALA A 16 -28.57 -22.45 4.74
N ALA A 17 -28.06 -22.40 5.96
CA ALA A 17 -26.89 -21.62 6.30
C ALA A 17 -25.70 -22.24 5.55
N SER A 18 -25.23 -21.58 4.51
CA SER A 18 -24.00 -21.92 3.82
C SER A 18 -22.82 -21.67 4.75
N LEU A 19 -22.36 -22.70 5.44
CA LEU A 19 -21.08 -22.74 6.11
C LEU A 19 -20.00 -22.64 5.03
N THR A 20 -19.43 -21.45 4.80
CA THR A 20 -18.18 -21.33 4.07
C THR A 20 -17.13 -22.12 4.86
N PRO A 21 -16.43 -23.09 4.23
CA PRO A 21 -15.37 -23.79 4.93
C PRO A 21 -14.29 -22.77 5.26
N ALA A 22 -13.98 -22.59 6.54
CA ALA A 22 -12.74 -21.96 6.95
C ALA A 22 -11.63 -22.75 6.24
N LEU A 23 -10.83 -22.07 5.39
CA LEU A 23 -9.65 -22.67 4.79
C LEU A 23 -8.79 -23.18 5.95
N ALA A 24 -8.76 -24.48 6.14
CA ALA A 24 -7.88 -25.12 7.11
C ALA A 24 -6.45 -24.73 6.72
N GLU A 25 -5.75 -24.10 7.66
CA GLU A 25 -4.35 -23.76 7.49
C GLU A 25 -3.59 -25.06 7.22
N GLU A 26 -2.90 -25.17 6.08
CA GLU A 26 -2.14 -26.37 5.72
C GLU A 26 -1.21 -26.76 6.89
N PRO A 27 -1.15 -28.03 7.26
CA PRO A 27 -0.32 -28.46 8.37
C PRO A 27 1.15 -28.15 8.08
N CYS A 28 1.84 -27.61 9.08
CA CYS A 28 3.25 -27.26 8.99
C CYS A 28 4.10 -28.45 8.51
N ALA A 29 4.74 -28.30 7.36
CA ALA A 29 5.58 -29.37 6.78
C ALA A 29 6.80 -29.70 7.65
N ASN A 30 7.25 -28.77 8.50
CA ASN A 30 8.38 -28.97 9.41
C ASN A 30 8.08 -28.48 10.83
N PRO A 31 7.31 -29.26 11.63
CA PRO A 31 6.90 -28.84 12.98
C PRO A 31 8.08 -28.57 13.93
N LYS A 32 9.24 -29.21 13.72
CA LYS A 32 10.42 -29.01 14.59
C LYS A 32 11.01 -27.61 14.43
N ASP A 33 11.00 -27.06 13.22
CA ASP A 33 11.53 -25.73 12.93
C ASP A 33 10.45 -24.65 13.02
N ALA A 34 9.21 -25.01 13.18
CA ALA A 34 8.08 -24.10 13.18
C ALA A 34 8.27 -22.99 14.23
N LEU A 35 8.25 -21.74 13.78
CA LEU A 35 8.00 -20.56 14.58
C LEU A 35 6.48 -20.37 14.70
N GLY A 36 5.78 -20.71 13.62
CA GLY A 36 4.33 -20.68 13.52
C GLY A 36 3.75 -19.27 13.51
N VAL A 37 2.43 -19.22 13.55
CA VAL A 37 1.64 -18.02 13.84
C VAL A 37 1.00 -18.24 15.21
N SER A 38 1.37 -17.43 16.20
CA SER A 38 0.86 -17.61 17.58
C SER A 38 -0.59 -17.19 17.71
N ARG A 39 -0.99 -16.16 16.96
CA ARG A 39 -2.36 -15.68 16.84
C ARG A 39 -2.52 -14.79 15.60
N VAL A 40 -3.77 -14.65 15.18
CA VAL A 40 -4.17 -13.69 14.15
C VAL A 40 -4.80 -12.48 14.84
N VAL A 41 -4.45 -11.28 14.39
CA VAL A 41 -5.13 -10.04 14.77
C VAL A 41 -5.92 -9.53 13.58
N GLU A 42 -7.21 -9.39 13.77
CA GLU A 42 -8.10 -8.80 12.76
C GLU A 42 -8.19 -7.29 12.96
N ILE A 43 -7.67 -6.54 12.01
CA ILE A 43 -7.68 -5.07 11.99
C ILE A 43 -8.97 -4.58 11.36
N ASP A 44 -9.70 -3.72 12.08
CA ASP A 44 -10.80 -2.95 11.52
C ASP A 44 -10.25 -1.64 10.91
N ALA A 45 -10.30 -1.55 9.60
CA ALA A 45 -9.75 -0.39 8.88
C ALA A 45 -10.76 0.74 8.68
N LYS A 46 -12.02 0.59 9.08
CA LYS A 46 -13.11 1.53 8.77
C LYS A 46 -12.84 2.96 9.22
N THR A 47 -12.16 3.14 10.34
CA THR A 47 -11.81 4.45 10.89
C THR A 47 -10.50 5.01 10.37
N GLY A 48 -9.78 4.26 9.49
CA GLY A 48 -8.45 4.61 9.02
C GLY A 48 -7.41 4.68 10.14
N PRO A 49 -7.29 3.64 10.99
CA PRO A 49 -6.40 3.69 12.15
C PRO A 49 -4.94 3.74 11.72
N LEU A 50 -4.10 4.35 12.56
CA LEU A 50 -2.65 4.43 12.38
C LEU A 50 -1.95 3.60 13.46
N TYR A 51 -1.07 2.68 13.04
CA TYR A 51 -0.31 1.80 13.93
C TYR A 51 1.20 1.98 13.78
N GLY A 52 1.96 1.62 14.82
CA GLY A 52 3.41 1.63 14.85
C GLY A 52 4.00 2.88 15.51
N ALA A 53 5.29 2.83 15.84
CA ALA A 53 5.95 3.86 16.65
C ALA A 53 6.52 5.04 15.85
N PHE A 54 6.80 4.86 14.54
CA PHE A 54 7.46 5.87 13.70
C PHE A 54 6.45 6.85 13.10
N THR A 55 5.80 7.63 13.96
CA THR A 55 4.88 8.72 13.57
C THR A 55 4.86 9.78 14.65
N LYS A 56 4.53 11.02 14.26
CA LYS A 56 4.25 12.12 15.18
C LYS A 56 2.74 12.37 15.38
N TYR A 57 1.93 11.65 14.62
CA TYR A 57 0.47 11.77 14.68
C TYR A 57 -0.10 10.84 15.75
N GLU A 58 -1.34 11.10 16.14
CA GLU A 58 -2.10 10.22 17.00
C GLU A 58 -2.25 8.85 16.35
N LYS A 59 -2.08 7.82 17.12
CA LYS A 59 -2.08 6.43 16.68
C LYS A 59 -2.82 5.54 17.66
N GLU A 60 -3.25 4.40 17.15
CA GLU A 60 -3.88 3.37 17.96
C GLU A 60 -2.91 2.78 19.00
N GLU A 61 -3.48 2.25 20.05
CA GLU A 61 -2.72 1.47 21.01
C GLU A 61 -2.06 0.27 20.35
N ARG A 62 -0.92 -0.10 20.90
CA ARG A 62 -0.17 -1.24 20.41
C ARG A 62 -0.94 -2.54 20.65
N PHE A 63 -1.33 -3.23 19.58
CA PHE A 63 -2.02 -4.53 19.65
C PHE A 63 -1.08 -5.70 19.94
N LEU A 64 0.25 -5.49 19.95
CA LEU A 64 1.27 -6.50 20.22
C LEU A 64 1.67 -6.50 21.69
N GLY A 65 1.65 -7.69 22.29
CA GLY A 65 2.20 -7.93 23.62
C GLY A 65 3.74 -8.07 23.63
N PRO A 66 4.32 -8.27 24.81
CA PRO A 66 5.76 -8.54 24.95
C PRO A 66 6.18 -9.77 24.14
N LYS A 67 7.34 -9.66 23.47
CA LYS A 67 7.89 -10.70 22.58
C LYS A 67 6.99 -11.12 21.43
N GLU A 68 6.05 -10.31 21.04
CA GLU A 68 5.28 -10.49 19.81
C GLU A 68 5.84 -9.63 18.68
N VAL A 69 5.96 -10.23 17.50
CA VAL A 69 6.46 -9.56 16.29
C VAL A 69 5.47 -9.75 15.14
N VAL A 70 5.31 -8.71 14.32
CA VAL A 70 4.70 -8.80 13.00
C VAL A 70 5.80 -8.62 11.97
N LEU A 71 5.93 -9.59 11.06
CA LEU A 71 6.88 -9.51 9.96
C LEU A 71 6.23 -8.76 8.79
N THR A 72 6.89 -7.70 8.32
CA THR A 72 6.39 -6.92 7.18
C THR A 72 7.46 -6.69 6.14
N PHE A 73 7.06 -6.72 4.85
CA PHE A 73 7.95 -6.57 3.70
C PHE A 73 7.41 -5.52 2.74
N ASP A 74 8.23 -4.54 2.38
CA ASP A 74 7.88 -3.43 1.51
C ASP A 74 8.55 -3.56 0.13
N ASP A 75 8.12 -2.73 -0.82
CA ASP A 75 8.66 -2.45 -2.14
C ASP A 75 8.42 -3.52 -3.22
N GLY A 76 8.14 -4.76 -2.86
CA GLY A 76 8.00 -5.86 -3.81
C GLY A 76 6.78 -5.79 -4.75
N PRO A 77 6.60 -6.88 -5.49
CA PRO A 77 7.40 -8.09 -5.47
C PRO A 77 8.64 -8.03 -6.39
N MET A 78 9.70 -8.72 -6.01
CA MET A 78 10.82 -9.02 -6.89
C MET A 78 11.11 -10.54 -6.87
N PRO A 79 10.68 -11.32 -7.88
CA PRO A 79 10.67 -12.79 -7.85
C PRO A 79 11.97 -13.43 -7.38
N LYS A 80 13.12 -12.86 -7.80
CA LYS A 80 14.45 -13.36 -7.42
C LYS A 80 14.68 -13.34 -5.90
N HIS A 81 14.06 -12.42 -5.17
CA HIS A 81 14.26 -12.24 -3.72
C HIS A 81 12.99 -12.57 -2.94
N THR A 82 11.81 -12.22 -3.47
CA THR A 82 10.52 -12.54 -2.84
C THR A 82 10.34 -14.06 -2.67
N LYS A 83 10.64 -14.86 -3.71
CA LYS A 83 10.44 -16.31 -3.62
C LYS A 83 11.26 -16.98 -2.51
N PRO A 84 12.58 -16.76 -2.36
CA PRO A 84 13.34 -17.30 -1.22
C PRO A 84 12.83 -16.84 0.14
N ILE A 85 12.27 -15.62 0.25
CA ILE A 85 11.64 -15.12 1.47
C ILE A 85 10.38 -15.93 1.79
N LEU A 86 9.52 -16.19 0.80
CA LEU A 86 8.34 -17.01 0.96
C LEU A 86 8.70 -18.45 1.36
N ASP A 87 9.71 -19.04 0.71
CA ASP A 87 10.19 -20.38 1.01
C ASP A 87 10.72 -20.46 2.47
N ALA A 88 11.37 -19.39 2.97
CA ALA A 88 11.78 -19.31 4.35
C ALA A 88 10.58 -19.19 5.32
N LEU A 89 9.59 -18.37 4.99
CA LEU A 89 8.37 -18.21 5.81
C LEU A 89 7.60 -19.55 5.90
N ASP A 90 7.46 -20.26 4.78
CA ASP A 90 6.81 -21.57 4.75
C ASP A 90 7.58 -22.62 5.56
N LYS A 91 8.92 -22.65 5.44
CA LYS A 91 9.76 -23.56 6.23
C LYS A 91 9.54 -23.38 7.74
N PHE A 92 9.35 -22.13 8.18
CA PHE A 92 9.08 -21.82 9.57
C PHE A 92 7.58 -21.79 9.91
N CYS A 93 6.70 -22.14 8.96
CA CYS A 93 5.24 -22.17 9.11
C CYS A 93 4.68 -20.85 9.64
N THR A 94 5.24 -19.74 9.21
CA THR A 94 4.85 -18.40 9.66
C THR A 94 4.31 -17.56 8.52
N LYS A 95 3.59 -16.50 8.85
CA LYS A 95 2.97 -15.59 7.89
C LYS A 95 3.46 -14.16 8.10
N ALA A 96 3.33 -13.35 7.05
CA ALA A 96 3.75 -11.97 7.04
C ALA A 96 2.72 -11.08 6.33
N THR A 97 2.93 -9.77 6.41
CA THR A 97 2.18 -8.77 5.63
C THR A 97 3.13 -8.12 4.63
N PHE A 98 2.70 -8.02 3.38
CA PHE A 98 3.46 -7.40 2.29
C PHE A 98 2.78 -6.10 1.87
N PHE A 99 3.56 -5.02 1.72
CA PHE A 99 3.12 -3.72 1.23
C PHE A 99 3.77 -3.47 -0.13
N TYR A 100 3.03 -3.77 -1.19
CA TYR A 100 3.58 -3.76 -2.54
C TYR A 100 3.40 -2.44 -3.27
N VAL A 101 4.43 -2.07 -4.01
CA VAL A 101 4.40 -0.97 -4.98
C VAL A 101 3.59 -1.40 -6.20
N GLY A 102 2.62 -0.57 -6.61
CA GLY A 102 1.70 -0.91 -7.71
C GLY A 102 2.40 -1.24 -9.02
N GLN A 103 3.46 -0.49 -9.38
CA GLN A 103 4.25 -0.77 -10.59
C GLN A 103 4.96 -2.14 -10.52
N MET A 104 5.45 -2.53 -9.34
CA MET A 104 6.08 -3.84 -9.14
C MET A 104 5.05 -4.96 -9.19
N ALA A 105 3.88 -4.76 -8.59
CA ALA A 105 2.77 -5.70 -8.67
C ALA A 105 2.31 -5.90 -10.13
N GLN A 106 2.23 -4.83 -10.90
CA GLN A 106 1.89 -4.90 -12.33
C GLN A 106 2.97 -5.63 -13.16
N ALA A 107 4.24 -5.45 -12.80
CA ALA A 107 5.36 -6.12 -13.48
C ALA A 107 5.42 -7.62 -13.19
N TYR A 108 5.00 -8.05 -11.98
CA TYR A 108 5.12 -9.44 -11.51
C TYR A 108 3.79 -9.95 -10.89
N PRO A 109 2.68 -9.96 -11.65
CA PRO A 109 1.37 -10.30 -11.10
C PRO A 109 1.29 -11.73 -10.55
N ASP A 110 2.01 -12.68 -11.14
CA ASP A 110 2.01 -14.07 -10.66
C ASP A 110 2.68 -14.20 -9.30
N MET A 111 3.68 -13.37 -9.00
CA MET A 111 4.29 -13.33 -7.67
C MET A 111 3.33 -12.75 -6.62
N VAL A 112 2.51 -11.76 -6.97
CA VAL A 112 1.45 -11.25 -6.08
C VAL A 112 0.46 -12.36 -5.72
N LYS A 113 0.02 -13.13 -6.73
CA LYS A 113 -0.86 -14.30 -6.52
C LYS A 113 -0.21 -15.37 -5.66
N GLU A 114 1.10 -15.64 -5.89
CA GLU A 114 1.85 -16.62 -5.10
C GLU A 114 1.92 -16.21 -3.63
N VAL A 115 2.24 -14.94 -3.33
CA VAL A 115 2.26 -14.41 -1.96
C VAL A 115 0.91 -14.61 -1.26
N MET A 116 -0.18 -14.22 -1.91
CA MET A 116 -1.53 -14.38 -1.35
C MET A 116 -1.95 -15.85 -1.26
N GLY A 117 -1.62 -16.66 -2.26
CA GLY A 117 -1.89 -18.09 -2.28
C GLY A 117 -1.18 -18.87 -1.16
N ARG A 118 -0.04 -18.36 -0.69
CA ARG A 118 0.66 -18.89 0.50
C ARG A 118 0.10 -18.33 1.82
N GLY A 119 -1.03 -17.60 1.79
CA GLY A 119 -1.77 -17.15 2.98
C GLY A 119 -1.20 -15.91 3.67
N HIS A 120 -0.33 -15.13 3.01
CA HIS A 120 0.15 -13.85 3.52
C HIS A 120 -0.87 -12.74 3.28
N THR A 121 -0.82 -11.69 4.10
CA THR A 121 -1.67 -10.51 3.92
C THR A 121 -1.03 -9.52 2.97
N MET A 122 -1.84 -8.98 2.04
CA MET A 122 -1.42 -8.01 1.04
C MET A 122 -2.01 -6.64 1.32
N GLY A 123 -1.15 -5.63 1.45
CA GLY A 123 -1.44 -4.20 1.45
C GLY A 123 -0.71 -3.49 0.31
N THR A 124 -0.64 -2.15 0.36
CA THR A 124 0.00 -1.35 -0.70
C THR A 124 1.00 -0.33 -0.18
N HIS A 125 1.90 0.10 -1.08
CA HIS A 125 2.99 1.04 -0.82
C HIS A 125 3.06 2.12 -1.91
N THR A 126 1.92 2.67 -2.31
CA THR A 126 1.71 3.59 -3.43
C THR A 126 1.84 2.95 -4.82
N TRP A 127 1.58 3.74 -5.86
CA TRP A 127 1.77 3.32 -7.25
C TRP A 127 3.25 3.20 -7.64
N SER A 128 4.08 4.24 -7.36
CA SER A 128 5.45 4.34 -7.87
C SER A 128 6.51 4.65 -6.82
N HIS A 129 6.18 4.50 -5.54
CA HIS A 129 7.08 4.73 -4.41
C HIS A 129 7.72 6.13 -4.35
N PRO A 130 6.98 7.24 -4.44
CA PRO A 130 7.56 8.56 -4.36
C PRO A 130 8.00 8.91 -2.93
N LEU A 131 9.31 9.04 -2.68
CA LEU A 131 9.85 9.43 -1.38
C LEU A 131 9.42 10.84 -0.94
N ASN A 132 9.03 11.68 -1.88
CA ASN A 132 8.51 13.02 -1.65
C ASN A 132 6.98 13.07 -1.57
N LEU A 133 6.30 11.95 -1.30
CA LEU A 133 4.83 11.84 -1.30
C LEU A 133 4.15 12.98 -0.52
N ARG A 134 4.64 13.29 0.69
CA ARG A 134 4.10 14.37 1.54
C ARG A 134 4.27 15.78 0.97
N SER A 135 5.13 15.97 -0.02
CA SER A 135 5.39 17.25 -0.68
C SER A 135 4.61 17.41 -1.99
N LEU A 136 3.90 16.37 -2.42
CA LEU A 136 2.98 16.44 -3.55
C LEU A 136 1.68 17.13 -3.13
N SER A 137 0.90 17.62 -4.10
CA SER A 137 -0.49 18.04 -3.80
C SER A 137 -1.29 16.85 -3.24
N LEU A 138 -2.33 17.14 -2.45
CA LEU A 138 -3.19 16.10 -1.89
C LEU A 138 -3.77 15.19 -2.98
N GLU A 139 -4.22 15.78 -4.09
CA GLU A 139 -4.74 15.05 -5.27
C GLU A 139 -3.72 14.06 -5.83
N ARG A 140 -2.47 14.50 -6.08
CA ARG A 140 -1.41 13.63 -6.61
C ARG A 140 -1.00 12.55 -5.63
N SER A 141 -1.03 12.85 -4.35
CA SER A 141 -0.70 11.88 -3.31
C SER A 141 -1.81 10.85 -3.15
N ALA A 142 -3.08 11.28 -3.20
CA ALA A 142 -4.24 10.41 -3.20
C ALA A 142 -4.23 9.51 -4.45
N ASP A 143 -3.93 10.05 -5.65
CA ASP A 143 -3.79 9.24 -6.87
C ASP A 143 -2.71 8.16 -6.72
N GLN A 144 -1.58 8.46 -6.11
CA GLN A 144 -0.52 7.49 -5.81
C GLN A 144 -1.01 6.35 -4.90
N ILE A 145 -1.82 6.66 -3.91
CA ILE A 145 -2.40 5.68 -2.98
C ILE A 145 -3.45 4.82 -3.69
N GLU A 146 -4.46 5.44 -4.29
CA GLU A 146 -5.58 4.75 -4.93
C GLU A 146 -5.12 3.89 -6.11
N ARG A 147 -4.21 4.41 -6.93
CA ARG A 147 -3.62 3.69 -8.05
C ARG A 147 -2.77 2.50 -7.60
N GLY A 148 -2.10 2.63 -6.44
CA GLY A 148 -1.40 1.53 -5.77
C GLY A 148 -2.36 0.39 -5.45
N PHE A 149 -3.48 0.69 -4.80
CA PHE A 149 -4.51 -0.30 -4.46
C PHE A 149 -5.12 -0.96 -5.71
N ALA A 150 -5.48 -0.17 -6.72
CA ALA A 150 -6.04 -0.72 -7.95
C ALA A 150 -5.07 -1.68 -8.65
N ALA A 151 -3.79 -1.31 -8.72
CA ALA A 151 -2.77 -2.13 -9.38
C ALA A 151 -2.49 -3.44 -8.64
N VAL A 152 -2.38 -3.41 -7.31
CA VAL A 152 -2.11 -4.61 -6.51
C VAL A 152 -3.32 -5.55 -6.53
N ALA A 153 -4.55 -5.02 -6.41
CA ALA A 153 -5.77 -5.81 -6.52
C ALA A 153 -5.92 -6.47 -7.90
N LEU A 154 -5.64 -5.73 -8.99
CA LEU A 154 -5.61 -6.27 -10.34
C LEU A 154 -4.57 -7.39 -10.52
N ALA A 155 -3.37 -7.20 -9.98
CA ALA A 155 -2.33 -8.21 -10.03
C ALA A 155 -2.71 -9.47 -9.24
N ALA A 156 -3.33 -9.28 -8.08
CA ALA A 156 -3.84 -10.36 -7.23
C ALA A 156 -5.01 -11.13 -7.88
N GLY A 157 -5.80 -10.45 -8.74
CA GLY A 157 -7.05 -10.99 -9.29
C GLY A 157 -8.16 -11.14 -8.25
N GLN A 158 -8.02 -10.50 -7.11
CA GLN A 158 -8.96 -10.52 -5.99
C GLN A 158 -8.77 -9.29 -5.09
N PRO A 159 -9.76 -8.93 -4.25
CA PRO A 159 -9.62 -7.86 -3.28
C PRO A 159 -8.47 -8.12 -2.29
N ILE A 160 -7.86 -7.03 -1.84
CA ILE A 160 -6.75 -7.04 -0.87
C ILE A 160 -7.15 -6.36 0.43
N ALA A 161 -6.31 -6.47 1.46
CA ALA A 161 -6.55 -5.78 2.72
C ALA A 161 -6.44 -4.25 2.52
N PRO A 162 -7.31 -3.43 3.16
CA PRO A 162 -7.19 -1.97 3.18
C PRO A 162 -6.02 -1.52 4.08
N PHE A 163 -4.83 -2.02 3.79
CA PHE A 163 -3.61 -1.75 4.53
C PHE A 163 -2.64 -0.95 3.67
N PHE A 164 -2.10 0.10 4.25
CA PHE A 164 -1.21 1.01 3.56
C PHE A 164 0.02 1.34 4.41
N ARG A 165 1.17 1.47 3.74
CA ARG A 165 2.38 2.03 4.35
C ARG A 165 2.91 3.17 3.47
N PHE A 166 3.30 4.27 4.12
CA PHE A 166 3.89 5.42 3.45
C PHE A 166 5.33 5.15 3.03
N PRO A 167 5.73 5.42 1.77
CA PRO A 167 7.14 5.40 1.35
C PRO A 167 8.03 6.20 2.29
N GLY A 168 9.15 5.59 2.73
CA GLY A 168 10.07 6.19 3.68
C GLY A 168 9.45 6.55 5.03
N LEU A 169 8.33 5.90 5.43
CA LEU A 169 7.55 6.18 6.64
C LEU A 169 7.14 7.67 6.76
N SER A 170 6.96 8.34 5.62
CA SER A 170 6.75 9.79 5.50
C SER A 170 5.26 10.14 5.47
N ASP A 171 4.57 9.94 6.58
CA ASP A 171 3.17 10.26 6.77
C ASP A 171 2.90 11.78 6.80
N SER A 172 1.65 12.19 6.55
CA SER A 172 1.19 13.57 6.67
C SER A 172 -0.29 13.63 7.05
N GLY A 173 -0.68 14.67 7.78
CA GLY A 173 -2.06 14.84 8.24
C GLY A 173 -3.10 14.78 7.10
N PRO A 174 -2.93 15.51 5.99
CA PRO A 174 -3.88 15.44 4.86
C PRO A 174 -4.01 14.03 4.26
N MET A 175 -2.89 13.27 4.18
CA MET A 175 -2.97 11.90 3.68
C MET A 175 -3.63 10.95 4.67
N LEU A 176 -3.35 11.09 5.97
CA LEU A 176 -4.04 10.30 7.00
C LEU A 176 -5.54 10.56 6.97
N ALA A 177 -5.97 11.82 6.79
CA ALA A 177 -7.39 12.15 6.60
C ALA A 177 -7.99 11.48 5.36
N HIS A 178 -7.25 11.42 4.24
CA HIS A 178 -7.68 10.67 3.06
C HIS A 178 -7.84 9.18 3.36
N LEU A 179 -6.87 8.56 4.05
CA LEU A 179 -6.95 7.16 4.43
C LEU A 179 -8.16 6.88 5.34
N GLN A 180 -8.45 7.77 6.29
CA GLN A 180 -9.64 7.69 7.14
C GLN A 180 -10.94 7.70 6.33
N GLN A 181 -11.07 8.63 5.37
CA GLN A 181 -12.24 8.71 4.48
C GLN A 181 -12.42 7.46 3.64
N ARG A 182 -11.32 6.78 3.29
CA ARG A 182 -11.32 5.57 2.47
C ARG A 182 -11.39 4.28 3.27
N GLY A 183 -11.40 4.35 4.60
CA GLY A 183 -11.37 3.17 5.46
C GLY A 183 -10.09 2.33 5.28
N ILE A 184 -8.94 2.99 5.22
CA ILE A 184 -7.62 2.38 5.03
C ILE A 184 -6.81 2.52 6.31
N ALA A 185 -6.35 1.41 6.88
CA ALA A 185 -5.43 1.39 8.01
C ALA A 185 -4.00 1.70 7.55
N ALA A 186 -3.35 2.66 8.19
CA ALA A 186 -1.95 2.99 7.96
C ALA A 186 -1.03 2.26 8.95
N PHE A 187 0.09 1.77 8.46
CA PHE A 187 1.09 1.09 9.28
C PHE A 187 2.45 1.76 9.15
N THR A 188 2.94 2.30 10.25
CA THR A 188 4.36 2.55 10.42
C THR A 188 5.01 1.30 11.05
N VAL A 189 6.15 1.42 11.69
CA VAL A 189 6.89 0.28 12.24
C VAL A 189 7.34 0.55 13.66
N ASP A 190 7.72 -0.48 14.39
CA ASP A 190 8.39 -0.39 15.69
C ASP A 190 9.89 -0.69 15.55
N VAL A 191 10.25 -1.53 14.57
CA VAL A 191 11.61 -2.02 14.33
C VAL A 191 12.01 -1.79 12.89
N VAL A 192 13.09 -1.03 12.67
CA VAL A 192 13.70 -0.84 11.35
C VAL A 192 14.93 -1.73 11.22
N SER A 193 14.88 -2.72 10.33
CA SER A 193 16.00 -3.64 10.08
C SER A 193 17.23 -2.95 9.47
N ASN A 194 17.01 -1.86 8.72
CA ASN A 194 18.02 -1.18 7.90
C ASN A 194 18.58 -2.04 6.75
N ASP A 195 17.82 -3.01 6.25
CA ASP A 195 18.20 -3.90 5.16
C ASP A 195 18.43 -3.18 3.83
N SER A 196 17.88 -1.98 3.65
CA SER A 196 18.17 -1.11 2.51
C SER A 196 19.63 -0.64 2.47
N TYR A 197 20.32 -0.63 3.62
CA TYR A 197 21.70 -0.15 3.77
C TYR A 197 22.69 -1.23 4.19
N ILE A 198 22.20 -2.35 4.71
CA ILE A 198 23.02 -3.46 5.21
C ILE A 198 23.02 -4.60 4.21
N GLY A 199 24.08 -4.69 3.38
CA GLY A 199 24.23 -5.76 2.40
C GLY A 199 24.70 -7.10 2.98
N SER A 200 25.28 -7.14 4.19
CA SER A 200 25.74 -8.36 4.83
C SER A 200 24.61 -9.05 5.60
N PRO A 201 24.21 -10.30 5.25
CA PRO A 201 23.16 -11.02 5.96
C PRO A 201 23.44 -11.20 7.47
N ALA A 202 24.69 -11.46 7.86
CA ALA A 202 25.07 -11.61 9.27
C ALA A 202 24.92 -10.30 10.06
N ARG A 203 25.35 -9.16 9.48
CA ARG A 203 25.18 -7.84 10.10
C ARG A 203 23.70 -7.45 10.16
N LEU A 204 22.94 -7.77 9.13
CA LEU A 204 21.50 -7.53 9.09
C LEU A 204 20.78 -8.32 10.18
N THR A 205 21.11 -9.61 10.33
CA THR A 205 20.58 -10.46 11.40
C THR A 205 20.86 -9.86 12.77
N ALA A 206 22.13 -9.53 13.06
CA ALA A 206 22.51 -8.96 14.34
C ALA A 206 21.79 -7.64 14.63
N ARG A 207 21.72 -6.74 13.64
CA ARG A 207 21.01 -5.46 13.75
C ARG A 207 19.53 -5.63 14.02
N THR A 208 18.88 -6.52 13.25
CA THR A 208 17.43 -6.75 13.39
C THR A 208 17.11 -7.29 14.78
N LEU A 209 17.85 -8.30 15.23
CA LEU A 209 17.61 -8.92 16.53
C LEU A 209 17.87 -7.95 17.69
N ASP A 210 18.93 -7.13 17.63
CA ASP A 210 19.19 -6.07 18.61
C ASP A 210 18.02 -5.09 18.71
N GLN A 211 17.45 -4.66 17.57
CA GLN A 211 16.31 -3.75 17.57
C GLN A 211 15.02 -4.41 18.09
N VAL A 212 14.74 -5.65 17.67
CA VAL A 212 13.61 -6.43 18.19
C VAL A 212 13.70 -6.61 19.71
N GLU A 213 14.91 -6.85 20.23
CA GLU A 213 15.12 -6.97 21.68
C GLU A 213 14.87 -5.66 22.42
N ARG A 214 15.41 -4.53 21.92
CA ARG A 214 15.20 -3.20 22.50
C ARG A 214 13.73 -2.79 22.55
N GLN A 215 12.94 -3.16 21.55
CA GLN A 215 11.52 -2.86 21.46
C GLN A 215 10.64 -3.94 22.13
N ASN A 216 11.25 -5.01 22.62
CA ASN A 216 10.56 -6.18 23.15
C ASN A 216 9.48 -6.73 22.18
N GLY A 217 9.80 -6.79 20.90
CA GLY A 217 8.92 -7.15 19.79
C GLY A 217 8.50 -5.96 18.92
N GLY A 218 7.40 -6.07 18.18
CA GLY A 218 6.86 -4.98 17.37
C GLY A 218 6.67 -5.31 15.89
N ILE A 219 6.21 -4.32 15.13
CA ILE A 219 6.09 -4.39 13.67
C ILE A 219 7.48 -4.19 13.07
N VAL A 220 8.00 -5.24 12.39
CA VAL A 220 9.35 -5.26 11.84
C VAL A 220 9.33 -4.95 10.35
N LEU A 221 10.11 -3.95 9.93
CA LEU A 221 10.29 -3.55 8.54
C LEU A 221 11.43 -4.32 7.88
N PHE A 222 11.11 -4.96 6.77
CA PHE A 222 12.03 -5.50 5.78
C PHE A 222 11.61 -5.06 4.37
N HIS A 223 12.46 -5.36 3.36
CA HIS A 223 12.14 -5.19 1.96
C HIS A 223 12.40 -6.51 1.20
N ASP A 224 11.39 -7.03 0.51
CA ASP A 224 11.52 -8.31 -0.21
C ASP A 224 12.20 -8.17 -1.59
N ILE A 225 12.64 -6.97 -1.91
CA ILE A 225 13.49 -6.68 -3.06
C ILE A 225 15.01 -6.78 -2.74
N LYS A 226 15.38 -7.11 -1.50
CA LYS A 226 16.78 -7.14 -1.06
C LYS A 226 17.32 -8.57 -0.91
N ALA A 227 18.46 -8.84 -1.58
CA ALA A 227 19.14 -10.12 -1.46
C ALA A 227 19.61 -10.39 -0.02
N SER A 228 20.08 -9.35 0.69
CA SER A 228 20.51 -9.45 2.09
C SER A 228 19.38 -9.93 2.99
N THR A 229 18.15 -9.46 2.77
CA THR A 229 16.96 -9.89 3.50
C THR A 229 16.63 -11.35 3.22
N ALA A 230 16.59 -11.73 1.95
CA ALA A 230 16.33 -13.13 1.56
C ALA A 230 17.32 -14.12 2.20
N HIS A 231 18.60 -13.74 2.28
CA HIS A 231 19.63 -14.59 2.89
C HIS A 231 19.65 -14.54 4.43
N ALA A 232 19.26 -13.41 5.04
CA ALA A 232 19.27 -13.25 6.50
C ALA A 232 18.04 -13.88 7.17
N LEU A 233 16.88 -13.88 6.48
CA LEU A 233 15.59 -14.22 7.06
C LEU A 233 15.56 -15.60 7.74
N PRO A 234 16.10 -16.69 7.16
CA PRO A 234 16.12 -18.00 7.84
C PRO A 234 16.81 -17.95 9.20
N THR A 235 17.93 -17.22 9.31
CA THR A 235 18.67 -17.07 10.56
C THR A 235 17.89 -16.19 11.56
N ILE A 236 17.28 -15.10 11.09
CA ILE A 236 16.44 -14.23 11.91
C ILE A 236 15.28 -15.03 12.51
N LEU A 237 14.56 -15.82 11.71
CA LEU A 237 13.43 -16.64 12.17
C LEU A 237 13.89 -17.69 13.19
N THR A 238 15.04 -18.33 12.96
CA THR A 238 15.65 -19.27 13.91
C THR A 238 15.94 -18.60 15.26
N GLU A 239 16.54 -17.43 15.24
CA GLU A 239 16.90 -16.70 16.45
C GLU A 239 15.68 -16.13 17.18
N LEU A 240 14.66 -15.64 16.46
CA LEU A 240 13.39 -15.24 17.06
C LEU A 240 12.77 -16.39 17.84
N LYS A 241 12.72 -17.60 17.24
CA LYS A 241 12.23 -18.82 17.90
C LYS A 241 13.02 -19.13 19.17
N LYS A 242 14.37 -19.19 19.08
CA LYS A 242 15.25 -19.46 20.21
C LYS A 242 15.08 -18.48 21.37
N ARG A 243 14.83 -17.21 21.06
CA ARG A 243 14.63 -16.14 22.06
C ARG A 243 13.19 -16.05 22.56
N GLY A 244 12.32 -16.96 22.14
CA GLY A 244 10.92 -17.07 22.58
C GLY A 244 9.98 -15.98 22.04
N TYR A 245 10.34 -15.37 20.89
CA TYR A 245 9.44 -14.48 20.18
C TYR A 245 8.32 -15.27 19.49
N LYS A 246 7.16 -14.62 19.37
CA LYS A 246 5.97 -15.18 18.75
C LYS A 246 5.57 -14.31 17.56
N VAL A 247 5.26 -14.93 16.43
CA VAL A 247 4.75 -14.18 15.27
C VAL A 247 3.24 -14.01 15.39
N VAL A 248 2.80 -12.78 15.20
CA VAL A 248 1.40 -12.39 15.07
C VAL A 248 1.15 -12.07 13.60
N HIS A 249 0.08 -12.64 13.04
CA HIS A 249 -0.33 -12.35 11.67
C HIS A 249 -1.48 -11.34 11.66
N MET A 250 -1.32 -10.24 10.90
CA MET A 250 -2.39 -9.26 10.72
C MET A 250 -3.29 -9.69 9.57
N ARG A 251 -4.59 -9.69 9.80
CA ARG A 251 -5.61 -9.80 8.75
C ARG A 251 -6.56 -8.62 8.83
N SER A 252 -7.23 -8.29 7.76
CA SER A 252 -8.28 -7.27 7.79
C SER A 252 -9.66 -7.91 7.96
N LYS A 253 -10.54 -7.22 8.70
CA LYS A 253 -11.96 -7.56 8.79
C LYS A 253 -12.73 -7.25 7.49
N SER A 254 -12.16 -6.43 6.62
CA SER A 254 -12.76 -6.01 5.35
C SER A 254 -11.75 -6.11 4.21
N VAL A 255 -12.23 -6.04 2.99
CA VAL A 255 -11.40 -5.92 1.79
C VAL A 255 -11.50 -4.50 1.25
N PHE A 256 -10.48 -4.07 0.52
CA PHE A 256 -10.47 -2.76 -0.13
C PHE A 256 -11.11 -2.86 -1.52
N GLU A 257 -11.99 -1.92 -1.82
CA GLU A 257 -12.58 -1.76 -3.15
C GLU A 257 -11.89 -0.59 -3.87
N PRO A 258 -11.05 -0.88 -4.88
CA PRO A 258 -10.41 0.15 -5.68
C PRO A 258 -11.43 0.98 -6.45
N LEU A 259 -11.07 2.23 -6.77
CA LEU A 259 -11.90 3.10 -7.62
C LEU A 259 -12.07 2.48 -9.01
N PRO A 260 -13.31 2.23 -9.48
CA PRO A 260 -13.57 1.53 -10.76
C PRO A 260 -12.88 2.20 -11.96
N ALA A 261 -12.85 3.54 -11.99
CA ALA A 261 -12.22 4.29 -13.07
C ALA A 261 -10.70 4.02 -13.16
N LEU A 262 -9.99 3.95 -12.03
CA LEU A 262 -8.56 3.64 -12.01
C LEU A 262 -8.29 2.18 -12.39
N THR A 263 -9.14 1.27 -11.95
CA THR A 263 -9.05 -0.14 -12.32
C THR A 263 -9.19 -0.30 -13.84
N ALA A 264 -10.22 0.29 -14.45
CA ALA A 264 -10.45 0.24 -15.88
C ALA A 264 -9.30 0.89 -16.69
N GLU A 265 -8.74 2.00 -16.20
CA GLU A 265 -7.57 2.65 -16.82
C GLU A 265 -6.36 1.73 -16.82
N LEU A 266 -6.06 1.08 -15.69
CA LEU A 266 -4.91 0.18 -15.56
C LEU A 266 -5.08 -1.10 -16.39
N GLU A 267 -6.29 -1.66 -16.44
CA GLU A 267 -6.62 -2.80 -17.32
C GLU A 267 -6.41 -2.45 -18.79
N THR A 268 -6.90 -1.29 -19.22
CA THR A 268 -6.71 -0.81 -20.59
C THR A 268 -5.23 -0.64 -20.92
N LYS A 269 -4.45 0.00 -20.03
CA LYS A 269 -3.02 0.17 -20.22
C LYS A 269 -2.28 -1.16 -20.29
N ARG A 270 -2.69 -2.13 -19.47
CA ARG A 270 -2.13 -3.49 -19.48
C ARG A 270 -2.43 -4.20 -20.79
N ALA A 271 -3.67 -4.20 -21.25
CA ALA A 271 -4.07 -4.83 -22.49
C ALA A 271 -3.34 -4.23 -23.71
N VAL A 272 -3.19 -2.89 -23.75
CA VAL A 272 -2.39 -2.22 -24.79
C VAL A 272 -0.92 -2.62 -24.74
N ALA A 273 -0.33 -2.75 -23.56
CA ALA A 273 1.07 -3.18 -23.41
C ALA A 273 1.26 -4.65 -23.84
N GLU A 274 0.34 -5.53 -23.50
CA GLU A 274 0.33 -6.94 -23.91
C GLU A 274 0.16 -7.09 -25.43
N ALA A 275 -0.76 -6.36 -26.04
CA ALA A 275 -0.97 -6.33 -27.48
C ALA A 275 0.28 -5.83 -28.22
N LYS A 276 0.95 -4.78 -27.71
CA LYS A 276 2.21 -4.28 -28.27
C LYS A 276 3.32 -5.33 -28.18
N LYS A 277 3.41 -6.07 -27.08
CA LYS A 277 4.37 -7.19 -26.95
C LYS A 277 4.07 -8.33 -27.93
N ALA A 278 2.77 -8.59 -28.21
CA ALA A 278 2.33 -9.59 -29.18
C ALA A 278 2.49 -9.13 -30.66
N GLY A 279 3.00 -7.92 -30.91
CA GLY A 279 3.26 -7.43 -32.26
C GLY A 279 2.05 -6.82 -32.97
N VAL A 280 0.97 -6.54 -32.26
CA VAL A 280 -0.21 -5.83 -32.81
C VAL A 280 0.21 -4.44 -33.26
N LYS A 281 -0.08 -4.09 -34.53
CA LYS A 281 0.34 -2.83 -35.14
C LYS A 281 -0.56 -1.68 -34.70
N LYS A 282 0.00 -0.48 -34.72
CA LYS A 282 -0.77 0.75 -34.43
C LYS A 282 -1.90 0.89 -35.46
N GLY A 283 -3.14 0.97 -35.00
CA GLY A 283 -4.33 1.06 -35.85
C GLY A 283 -5.14 -0.22 -35.95
N GLU A 284 -4.64 -1.35 -35.45
CA GLU A 284 -5.43 -2.56 -35.29
C GLU A 284 -6.33 -2.46 -34.03
N THR A 285 -7.56 -2.92 -34.15
CA THR A 285 -8.53 -2.90 -33.04
C THR A 285 -8.15 -3.94 -32.00
N ILE A 286 -7.83 -3.49 -30.79
CA ILE A 286 -7.66 -4.38 -29.64
C ILE A 286 -9.03 -4.56 -29.01
N VAL A 287 -9.61 -5.75 -29.14
CA VAL A 287 -10.83 -6.11 -28.40
C VAL A 287 -10.39 -6.45 -26.98
N ILE A 288 -10.66 -5.57 -26.05
CA ILE A 288 -10.49 -5.85 -24.63
C ILE A 288 -11.77 -6.55 -24.21
N ASP A 289 -11.73 -7.87 -24.05
CA ASP A 289 -12.81 -8.57 -23.36
C ASP A 289 -12.99 -7.89 -22.01
N LYS A 290 -14.23 -7.39 -21.78
CA LYS A 290 -14.57 -6.84 -20.44
C LYS A 290 -14.10 -7.89 -19.43
N PRO A 291 -13.32 -7.50 -18.41
CA PRO A 291 -12.87 -8.46 -17.42
C PRO A 291 -14.13 -9.18 -16.93
N LYS A 292 -14.10 -10.50 -16.93
CA LYS A 292 -15.06 -11.28 -16.16
C LYS A 292 -14.83 -10.84 -14.72
N LEU A 293 -15.58 -9.83 -14.28
CA LEU A 293 -15.66 -9.46 -12.88
C LEU A 293 -15.80 -10.77 -12.13
N VAL A 294 -14.80 -11.11 -11.34
CA VAL A 294 -14.83 -12.34 -10.57
C VAL A 294 -16.19 -12.36 -9.88
N PRO A 295 -16.92 -13.48 -9.82
CA PRO A 295 -18.30 -13.56 -9.33
C PRO A 295 -18.54 -12.89 -7.96
N PHE A 296 -17.46 -12.66 -7.21
CA PHE A 296 -17.47 -11.92 -5.95
C PHE A 296 -17.92 -10.46 -6.11
N TYR A 297 -17.47 -9.73 -7.15
CA TYR A 297 -17.91 -8.35 -7.42
C TYR A 297 -19.34 -8.30 -7.97
N ALA A 298 -19.74 -9.31 -8.73
CA ALA A 298 -21.11 -9.41 -9.28
C ALA A 298 -22.15 -9.66 -8.19
N ALA A 299 -21.82 -10.41 -7.14
CA ALA A 299 -22.74 -10.70 -6.03
C ALA A 299 -23.03 -9.45 -5.16
N ILE A 300 -22.05 -8.55 -5.00
CA ILE A 300 -22.24 -7.31 -4.21
C ILE A 300 -23.00 -6.26 -5.02
N GLN A 301 -22.76 -6.16 -6.33
CA GLN A 301 -23.49 -5.21 -7.19
C GLN A 301 -24.95 -5.60 -7.44
N ALA A 302 -25.28 -6.88 -7.43
CA ALA A 302 -26.68 -7.33 -7.60
C ALA A 302 -27.62 -6.88 -6.47
N THR A 303 -27.06 -6.53 -5.29
CA THR A 303 -27.86 -6.05 -4.15
C THR A 303 -28.01 -4.52 -4.12
N THR A 304 -27.29 -3.76 -4.97
CA THR A 304 -27.29 -2.29 -4.96
C THR A 304 -27.74 -1.65 -6.28
N LEU A 305 -28.00 -2.43 -7.34
CA LEU A 305 -28.26 -1.93 -8.71
C LEU A 305 -29.74 -1.96 -9.13
N GLU A 306 -30.67 -1.97 -8.19
CA GLU A 306 -32.09 -1.76 -8.55
C GLU A 306 -32.49 -0.27 -8.74
N ALA A 307 -31.50 0.65 -8.70
CA ALA A 307 -31.79 2.09 -8.79
C ALA A 307 -30.79 2.95 -9.59
N ALA A 308 -30.13 2.45 -10.64
CA ALA A 308 -29.39 3.36 -11.53
C ALA A 308 -29.36 2.84 -12.96
N ALA A 309 -29.93 3.65 -13.88
CA ALA A 309 -29.93 3.44 -15.32
C ALA A 309 -28.49 3.35 -15.88
N GLU A 310 -28.31 2.49 -16.88
CA GLU A 310 -27.05 2.23 -17.56
C GLU A 310 -26.40 3.50 -18.13
N PRO A 311 -25.06 3.71 -17.92
CA PRO A 311 -24.35 4.74 -18.65
C PRO A 311 -24.05 4.27 -20.07
N VAL A 312 -24.61 4.97 -21.06
CA VAL A 312 -24.24 4.85 -22.46
C VAL A 312 -22.82 5.38 -22.63
N VAL A 313 -21.86 4.49 -22.85
CA VAL A 313 -20.50 4.88 -23.25
C VAL A 313 -20.50 5.14 -24.73
N THR A 314 -20.60 6.41 -25.11
CA THR A 314 -20.36 6.85 -26.47
C THR A 314 -18.86 7.01 -26.66
N VAL A 315 -18.25 6.12 -27.42
CA VAL A 315 -16.85 6.28 -27.87
C VAL A 315 -16.89 7.36 -28.96
N LEU A 316 -16.38 8.56 -28.64
CA LEU A 316 -16.17 9.61 -29.65
C LEU A 316 -14.91 9.27 -30.45
N GLU A 317 -15.10 8.96 -31.70
CA GLU A 317 -14.08 8.87 -32.74
C GLU A 317 -13.33 10.20 -32.90
N PRO A 318 -12.01 10.22 -33.15
CA PRO A 318 -11.26 11.44 -33.36
C PRO A 318 -11.22 11.83 -34.86
N GLU A 319 -12.36 12.26 -35.43
CA GLU A 319 -12.37 12.96 -36.71
C GLU A 319 -13.40 14.08 -36.71
N ALA A 320 -12.95 15.32 -36.53
CA ALA A 320 -13.44 16.55 -37.14
C ALA A 320 -12.74 17.78 -36.55
N ARG A 321 -11.44 17.92 -36.83
CA ARG A 321 -10.80 19.24 -36.86
C ARG A 321 -10.30 19.52 -38.25
N GLU A 322 -11.23 19.96 -39.12
CA GLU A 322 -10.87 20.82 -40.26
C GLU A 322 -12.05 21.70 -40.65
N ARG A 323 -11.73 23.00 -40.74
CA ARG A 323 -12.42 24.08 -41.45
C ARG A 323 -13.66 24.71 -40.81
N VAL A 324 -13.43 25.80 -40.11
CA VAL A 324 -14.13 27.04 -40.40
C VAL A 324 -13.09 28.18 -40.31
N HIS A 325 -12.65 28.61 -41.49
CA HIS A 325 -12.04 29.92 -41.68
C HIS A 325 -13.10 30.84 -42.28
N ALA A 326 -13.02 32.09 -41.85
CA ALA A 326 -13.52 33.32 -42.50
C ALA A 326 -14.93 33.82 -42.15
N GLY A 327 -14.96 35.02 -41.65
CA GLY A 327 -16.01 35.98 -41.95
C GLY A 327 -16.46 36.85 -40.79
N GLY A 328 -15.87 38.04 -40.62
CA GLY A 328 -16.60 39.29 -40.63
C GLY A 328 -16.92 39.97 -39.28
N THR A 329 -16.09 40.93 -38.97
CA THR A 329 -16.38 42.38 -38.68
C THR A 329 -17.12 42.81 -37.40
N HIS A 330 -16.40 43.65 -36.68
CA HIS A 330 -16.73 44.89 -35.94
C HIS A 330 -17.86 44.92 -34.89
N ALA A 331 -17.50 45.22 -33.65
CA ALA A 331 -17.85 46.51 -33.02
C ALA A 331 -17.19 46.67 -31.66
N THR A 332 -16.67 47.85 -31.47
CA THR A 332 -16.00 48.49 -30.33
C THR A 332 -16.94 48.72 -29.15
N ALA A 333 -16.41 48.61 -27.93
CA ALA A 333 -16.69 49.57 -26.83
C ALA A 333 -15.65 49.43 -25.71
N ASN A 334 -14.88 50.52 -25.56
CA ASN A 334 -14.04 50.88 -24.42
C ASN A 334 -14.88 51.16 -23.20
N THR A 335 -14.40 50.75 -22.01
CA THR A 335 -14.33 51.68 -20.84
C THR A 335 -13.38 51.13 -19.79
N PRO A 336 -12.56 51.95 -19.15
CA PRO A 336 -11.49 51.57 -18.24
C PRO A 336 -11.99 51.53 -16.80
N VAL A 337 -11.44 50.64 -15.98
CA VAL A 337 -11.58 50.65 -14.54
C VAL A 337 -10.21 50.86 -13.90
N ALA A 338 -10.20 51.79 -12.96
CA ALA A 338 -9.08 52.43 -12.29
C ALA A 338 -8.29 51.50 -11.33
N ASP A 339 -6.99 51.82 -11.19
CA ASP A 339 -6.07 51.33 -10.17
C ASP A 339 -6.40 51.88 -8.76
N PRO A 340 -6.16 51.09 -7.69
CA PRO A 340 -6.11 51.63 -6.33
C PRO A 340 -4.64 52.00 -5.93
N PRO A 341 -4.47 52.91 -4.96
CA PRO A 341 -3.25 53.66 -4.75
C PRO A 341 -2.18 52.95 -3.92
N GLU A 342 -0.95 53.36 -4.20
CA GLU A 342 0.29 53.04 -3.46
C GLU A 342 0.24 53.57 -2.01
N GLY A 343 0.68 52.69 -1.09
CA GLY A 343 0.92 53.03 0.31
C GLY A 343 2.40 52.84 0.69
N THR A 344 2.98 53.88 1.06
CA THR A 344 4.35 54.25 1.43
C THR A 344 5.13 53.26 2.30
N VAL A 345 6.41 53.17 1.94
CA VAL A 345 7.54 52.52 2.62
C VAL A 345 7.96 53.30 3.87
N ALA A 346 8.31 52.59 4.94
CA ALA A 346 9.06 53.16 6.06
C ALA A 346 10.30 52.32 6.32
N ASP A 347 11.46 52.94 6.08
CA ASP A 347 12.80 52.52 6.42
C ASP A 347 13.00 52.30 7.91
N VAL A 348 13.66 51.21 8.32
CA VAL A 348 14.40 51.14 9.59
C VAL A 348 15.74 50.47 9.36
N ALA A 349 16.80 51.20 9.58
CA ALA A 349 18.21 50.89 9.42
C ALA A 349 18.76 50.00 10.57
N PRO A 350 19.97 49.39 10.40
CA PRO A 350 20.46 48.26 11.20
C PRO A 350 21.26 48.71 12.44
N SER A 351 21.16 47.94 13.50
CA SER A 351 21.97 48.09 14.71
C SER A 351 23.18 47.17 14.72
N THR A 352 24.31 47.75 15.01
CA THR A 352 25.68 47.26 15.03
C THR A 352 26.01 46.36 16.22
N ALA A 353 26.89 45.38 15.99
CA ALA A 353 27.53 44.46 16.92
C ALA A 353 28.47 45.10 17.96
N PRO A 354 28.98 44.34 18.95
CA PRO A 354 30.43 44.20 19.00
C PRO A 354 30.98 42.79 19.18
N ALA A 355 32.19 42.62 18.66
CA ALA A 355 32.98 41.42 18.64
C ALA A 355 33.59 41.08 20.02
N ALA A 356 33.71 39.81 20.35
CA ALA A 356 34.52 39.32 21.43
C ALA A 356 35.37 38.09 21.02
N HIS A 357 36.57 38.11 21.47
CA HIS A 357 37.77 37.32 21.19
C HIS A 357 37.57 35.79 21.24
N ARG A 358 38.17 35.14 20.28
CA ARG A 358 38.26 33.68 20.10
C ARG A 358 39.59 33.14 20.62
N LYS A 359 39.55 32.27 21.66
CA LYS A 359 40.67 31.38 22.02
C LYS A 359 40.51 30.04 21.27
N LYS A 360 41.56 29.65 20.53
CA LYS A 360 41.69 28.34 19.86
C LYS A 360 41.98 27.26 20.89
N THR A 361 41.13 26.25 20.97
CA THR A 361 41.49 24.94 21.57
C THR A 361 41.23 23.85 20.55
N ALA A 362 42.23 22.99 20.35
CA ALA A 362 42.22 21.90 19.41
C ALA A 362 41.16 20.86 19.77
N ARG A 363 40.29 20.52 18.77
CA ARG A 363 39.22 19.55 18.94
C ARG A 363 39.56 18.25 18.21
N ARG A 364 39.69 17.20 18.98
CA ARG A 364 39.76 15.80 18.59
C ARG A 364 38.58 15.47 17.68
N LYS A 365 38.82 14.85 16.51
CA LYS A 365 37.78 14.38 15.59
C LYS A 365 36.99 13.23 16.22
N HIS A 366 35.77 13.50 16.65
CA HIS A 366 34.76 12.50 16.93
C HIS A 366 33.93 12.30 15.68
N LYS A 367 33.78 11.05 15.25
CA LYS A 367 32.90 10.65 14.14
C LYS A 367 31.47 10.78 14.64
N PRO A 368 30.54 11.44 13.93
CA PRO A 368 29.16 11.54 14.39
C PRO A 368 28.46 10.17 14.25
N ASP A 369 27.81 9.75 15.30
CA ASP A 369 26.82 8.69 15.29
C ASP A 369 25.64 9.15 14.41
N HIS A 370 25.27 8.31 13.45
CA HIS A 370 24.16 8.58 12.55
C HIS A 370 22.83 8.54 13.31
N ASP A 371 22.14 9.67 13.35
CA ASP A 371 20.75 9.79 13.75
C ASP A 371 19.86 8.94 12.81
N PRO A 372 19.10 7.96 13.31
CA PRO A 372 18.26 7.09 12.49
C PRO A 372 17.09 7.82 11.80
N LEU A 373 16.86 9.10 12.06
CA LEU A 373 15.77 9.90 11.46
C LEU A 373 16.18 10.67 10.19
N SER A 374 17.45 10.62 9.77
CA SER A 374 17.94 11.30 8.58
C SER A 374 17.85 10.42 7.33
N LEU A 375 16.65 9.96 6.96
CA LEU A 375 16.39 9.15 5.75
C LEU A 375 16.27 9.97 4.46
N SER A 376 16.53 11.29 4.48
CA SER A 376 16.17 12.15 3.34
C SER A 376 17.21 12.32 2.23
N ASN A 377 18.43 11.78 2.32
CA ASN A 377 19.51 12.20 1.40
C ASN A 377 20.32 11.10 0.69
N ALA A 378 19.81 9.90 0.49
CA ALA A 378 20.60 8.90 -0.22
C ALA A 378 19.78 7.91 -1.06
N VAL A 379 19.00 8.39 -2.03
CA VAL A 379 18.52 7.51 -3.12
C VAL A 379 18.53 8.28 -4.44
N GLY A 380 19.70 8.39 -5.05
CA GLY A 380 19.90 8.67 -6.45
C GLY A 380 20.42 7.43 -7.16
N GLY A 381 19.66 6.34 -7.13
CA GLY A 381 19.97 5.10 -7.82
C GLY A 381 18.83 4.77 -8.79
N ARG A 382 19.12 4.76 -10.08
CA ARG A 382 18.21 4.29 -11.13
C ARG A 382 17.86 2.82 -10.86
N TRP A 383 16.57 2.53 -10.99
CA TRP A 383 16.02 1.18 -11.06
C TRP A 383 16.27 0.56 -12.44
#